data_6c9970e2eb544604b9ce93b9191b9448
#
_entry.id   6c9970e2eb544604b9ce93b9191b9448
#
_cell.length_a   1.000
_cell.length_b   1.000
_cell.length_c   1.000
_cell.angle_alpha   90.00
_cell.angle_beta   90.00
_cell.angle_gamma   90.00
#
_symmetry.space_group_name_H-M   'P 1'
#
loop_
_entity.id
_entity.type
_entity.pdbx_description
1 polymer ?
#
loop_
_entity_poly.entity_id
_entity_poly.type
_entity_poly.pdbx_seq_one_letter_code
_entity_poly.pdbx_strand_id
1 'polypeptide(L)'
;MRFRLYQSADFPALYAVEELCFAPAFRFSSSYMRQLIESPNSATWIAEEGPEPEIELIGFSIVEWQAGESEPSAYIQTIEVHPAFRGRGIGAALLARAEWSARAAGANSIALHVDVENTAAIQLYESRGYPRQGRQEHYYARHRAAYVYAKLLAEPVE
;
A
#
# COMPACT_ATOMS: atom_id res chain seq x y z
N MET A 1 7.11 2.59 17.89
CA MET A 1 6.68 2.56 16.48
C MET A 1 5.87 3.81 16.18
N ARG A 2 6.13 4.45 15.06
CA ARG A 2 5.46 5.68 14.64
C ARG A 2 5.00 5.57 13.21
N PHE A 3 3.89 6.25 12.89
CA PHE A 3 3.35 6.33 11.54
C PHE A 3 3.22 7.80 11.17
N ARG A 4 3.64 8.15 9.99
CA ARG A 4 3.59 9.53 9.49
C ARG A 4 3.53 9.56 7.97
N LEU A 5 3.20 10.71 7.42
CA LEU A 5 3.24 10.90 5.98
C LEU A 5 4.67 11.00 5.46
N TYR A 6 4.85 10.59 4.23
CA TYR A 6 6.11 10.60 3.51
C TYR A 6 6.66 12.03 3.36
N GLN A 7 7.98 12.12 3.46
CA GLN A 7 8.76 13.33 3.14
C GLN A 7 9.81 12.96 2.09
N SER A 8 10.23 13.94 1.27
CA SER A 8 11.12 13.66 0.14
C SER A 8 12.43 12.96 0.53
N ALA A 9 12.94 13.24 1.72
CA ALA A 9 14.16 12.61 2.23
C ALA A 9 14.00 11.11 2.52
N ASP A 10 12.78 10.61 2.57
CA ASP A 10 12.49 9.19 2.86
C ASP A 10 12.76 8.26 1.68
N PHE A 11 12.85 8.79 0.47
CA PHE A 11 12.84 7.95 -0.72
C PHE A 11 13.91 6.86 -0.74
N PRO A 12 15.19 7.14 -0.43
CA PRO A 12 16.21 6.09 -0.45
C PRO A 12 15.88 4.92 0.49
N ALA A 13 15.42 5.20 1.71
CA ALA A 13 15.07 4.17 2.68
C ALA A 13 13.80 3.42 2.26
N LEU A 14 12.82 4.14 1.72
CA LEU A 14 11.59 3.54 1.20
C LEU A 14 11.89 2.57 0.05
N TYR A 15 12.69 3.01 -0.91
CA TYR A 15 13.02 2.16 -2.06
C TYR A 15 13.86 0.95 -1.66
N ALA A 16 14.68 1.08 -0.61
CA ALA A 16 15.42 -0.06 -0.06
C ALA A 16 14.46 -1.16 0.46
N VAL A 17 13.31 -0.78 1.03
CA VAL A 17 12.29 -1.75 1.45
C VAL A 17 11.68 -2.45 0.23
N GLU A 18 11.39 -1.70 -0.85
CA GLU A 18 10.93 -2.29 -2.11
C GLU A 18 11.90 -3.36 -2.61
N GLU A 19 13.18 -3.06 -2.58
CA GLU A 19 14.23 -3.99 -3.03
C GLU A 19 14.33 -5.23 -2.15
N LEU A 20 14.04 -5.10 -0.85
CA LEU A 20 14.02 -6.24 0.08
C LEU A 20 12.75 -7.09 -0.10
N CYS A 21 11.63 -6.47 -0.43
CA CYS A 21 10.34 -7.17 -0.50
C CYS A 21 10.11 -7.88 -1.82
N PHE A 22 10.72 -7.40 -2.91
CA PHE A 22 10.43 -7.92 -4.26
C PHE A 22 11.69 -8.23 -5.04
N ALA A 23 11.65 -9.37 -5.74
CA ALA A 23 12.67 -9.72 -6.72
C ALA A 23 12.62 -8.70 -7.89
N PRO A 24 13.74 -8.51 -8.63
CA PRO A 24 13.79 -7.49 -9.69
C PRO A 24 12.64 -7.55 -10.70
N ALA A 25 12.16 -8.76 -11.04
CA ALA A 25 11.07 -8.94 -12.01
C ALA A 25 9.71 -8.40 -11.52
N PHE A 26 9.54 -8.23 -10.19
CA PHE A 26 8.28 -7.78 -9.58
C PHE A 26 8.39 -6.40 -8.96
N ARG A 27 9.55 -5.78 -9.06
CA ARG A 27 9.86 -4.52 -8.40
C ARG A 27 9.42 -3.34 -9.26
N PHE A 28 8.84 -2.32 -8.63
CA PHE A 28 8.65 -1.03 -9.29
C PHE A 28 10.03 -0.41 -9.59
N SER A 29 10.17 0.24 -10.74
CA SER A 29 11.36 1.06 -10.97
C SER A 29 11.35 2.26 -10.02
N SER A 30 12.53 2.81 -9.74
CA SER A 30 12.61 3.98 -8.85
C SER A 30 11.87 5.18 -9.43
N SER A 31 11.92 5.38 -10.76
CA SER A 31 11.21 6.49 -11.40
C SER A 31 9.70 6.32 -11.32
N TYR A 32 9.19 5.10 -11.52
CA TYR A 32 7.76 4.84 -11.41
C TYR A 32 7.28 5.01 -9.97
N MET A 33 8.05 4.52 -9.00
CA MET A 33 7.74 4.69 -7.58
C MET A 33 7.63 6.18 -7.22
N ARG A 34 8.55 7.00 -7.72
CA ARG A 34 8.48 8.45 -7.51
C ARG A 34 7.23 9.05 -8.12
N GLN A 35 6.83 8.62 -9.32
CA GLN A 35 5.59 9.11 -9.95
C GLN A 35 4.37 8.80 -9.09
N LEU A 36 4.30 7.61 -8.52
CA LEU A 36 3.18 7.23 -7.63
C LEU A 36 3.14 8.13 -6.40
N ILE A 37 4.29 8.34 -5.76
CA ILE A 37 4.39 9.13 -4.53
C ILE A 37 4.09 10.61 -4.80
N GLU A 38 4.56 11.14 -5.91
CA GLU A 38 4.42 12.55 -6.26
C GLU A 38 3.07 12.90 -6.89
N SER A 39 2.22 11.91 -7.16
CA SER A 39 0.88 12.17 -7.68
C SER A 39 0.08 13.05 -6.70
N PRO A 40 -0.62 14.09 -7.18
CA PRO A 40 -1.35 15.00 -6.30
C PRO A 40 -2.55 14.33 -5.62
N ASN A 41 -3.02 13.19 -6.17
CA ASN A 41 -4.17 12.46 -5.64
C ASN A 41 -3.71 11.14 -5.00
N SER A 42 -2.70 11.22 -4.17
CA SER A 42 -2.14 10.06 -3.47
C SER A 42 -1.68 10.43 -2.07
N ALA A 43 -1.54 9.41 -1.24
CA ALA A 43 -0.92 9.54 0.07
C ALA A 43 0.03 8.37 0.30
N THR A 44 1.21 8.69 0.81
CA THR A 44 2.22 7.69 1.17
C THR A 44 2.45 7.76 2.67
N TRP A 45 2.18 6.64 3.36
CA TRP A 45 2.37 6.52 4.79
C TRP A 45 3.64 5.75 5.10
N ILE A 46 4.37 6.22 6.09
CA ILE A 46 5.63 5.64 6.54
C ILE A 46 5.44 5.06 7.93
N ALA A 47 5.96 3.84 8.13
CA ALA A 47 6.13 3.24 9.44
C ALA A 47 7.60 3.30 9.81
N GLU A 48 7.91 3.80 10.99
CA GLU A 48 9.29 3.90 11.46
C GLU A 48 9.42 3.47 12.91
N GLU A 49 10.59 3.01 13.28
CA GLU A 49 10.88 2.54 14.62
C GLU A 49 12.32 2.89 15.00
N GLY A 50 12.57 2.95 16.29
CA GLY A 50 13.88 3.19 16.86
C GLY A 50 13.95 4.47 17.67
N PRO A 51 14.96 4.56 18.55
CA PRO A 51 15.22 5.77 19.32
C PRO A 51 15.89 6.84 18.45
N GLU A 52 15.65 8.11 18.77
CA GLU A 52 16.42 9.20 18.18
C GLU A 52 17.90 9.07 18.54
N PRO A 53 18.84 9.30 17.63
CA PRO A 53 18.65 9.64 16.21
C PRO A 53 18.60 8.42 15.28
N GLU A 54 18.57 7.21 15.80
CA GLU A 54 18.66 5.96 15.04
C GLU A 54 17.26 5.44 14.64
N ILE A 55 16.52 6.26 13.93
CA ILE A 55 15.17 5.90 13.43
C ILE A 55 15.32 5.15 12.12
N GLU A 56 14.63 4.02 12.00
CA GLU A 56 14.62 3.20 10.78
C GLU A 56 13.23 3.19 10.16
N LEU A 57 13.16 3.40 8.85
CA LEU A 57 11.95 3.22 8.07
C LEU A 57 11.76 1.72 7.85
N ILE A 58 10.63 1.18 8.34
CA ILE A 58 10.39 -0.27 8.35
C ILE A 58 9.22 -0.71 7.49
N GLY A 59 8.48 0.23 6.93
CA GLY A 59 7.38 -0.10 6.02
C GLY A 59 6.73 1.14 5.45
N PHE A 60 5.90 0.94 4.44
CA PHE A 60 5.16 2.04 3.83
C PHE A 60 3.94 1.53 3.07
N SER A 61 3.00 2.44 2.81
CA SER A 61 1.87 2.19 1.93
C SER A 61 1.68 3.37 0.99
N ILE A 62 1.20 3.10 -0.22
CA ILE A 62 0.84 4.12 -1.20
C ILE A 62 -0.59 3.86 -1.64
N VAL A 63 -1.46 4.85 -1.47
CA VAL A 63 -2.84 4.83 -1.93
C VAL A 63 -3.06 6.00 -2.88
N GLU A 64 -3.82 5.75 -3.94
CA GLU A 64 -4.17 6.76 -4.93
C GLU A 64 -5.70 6.78 -5.07
N TRP A 65 -6.25 7.92 -5.41
CA TRP A 65 -7.70 8.08 -5.62
C TRP A 65 -7.98 8.90 -6.86
N GLN A 66 -9.18 8.73 -7.39
CA GLN A 66 -9.65 9.48 -8.54
C GLN A 66 -10.35 10.75 -8.06
N ALA A 67 -9.90 11.90 -8.55
CA ALA A 67 -10.53 13.18 -8.25
C ALA A 67 -11.59 13.51 -9.29
N GLY A 68 -12.69 14.14 -8.85
CA GLY A 68 -13.71 14.66 -9.75
C GLY A 68 -14.70 13.64 -10.30
N GLU A 69 -14.66 12.40 -9.82
CA GLU A 69 -15.61 11.37 -10.20
C GLU A 69 -16.88 11.45 -9.35
N SER A 70 -18.02 11.02 -9.90
CA SER A 70 -19.28 10.97 -9.14
C SER A 70 -19.26 9.87 -8.07
N GLU A 71 -18.55 8.78 -8.34
CA GLU A 71 -18.31 7.70 -7.40
C GLU A 71 -16.81 7.47 -7.28
N PRO A 72 -16.11 8.34 -6.55
CA PRO A 72 -14.65 8.27 -6.51
C PRO A 72 -14.19 6.98 -5.85
N SER A 73 -13.19 6.35 -6.46
CA SER A 73 -12.59 5.13 -5.96
C SER A 73 -11.12 5.36 -5.64
N ALA A 74 -10.60 4.55 -4.74
CA ALA A 74 -9.19 4.54 -4.40
C ALA A 74 -8.56 3.21 -4.78
N TYR A 75 -7.25 3.22 -4.91
CA TYR A 75 -6.47 2.04 -5.24
C TYR A 75 -5.21 1.99 -4.39
N ILE A 76 -4.98 0.86 -3.74
CA ILE A 76 -3.75 0.64 -3.00
C ILE A 76 -2.69 0.17 -3.99
N GLN A 77 -1.68 1.01 -4.20
CA GLN A 77 -0.57 0.68 -5.09
C GLN A 77 0.34 -0.36 -4.48
N THR A 78 0.63 -0.23 -3.18
CA THR A 78 1.44 -1.21 -2.46
C THR A 78 1.34 -0.99 -0.95
N ILE A 79 1.54 -2.07 -0.20
CA ILE A 79 1.81 -2.05 1.24
C ILE A 79 2.99 -2.97 1.46
N GLU A 80 4.05 -2.45 2.07
CA GLU A 80 5.29 -3.20 2.25
C GLU A 80 5.80 -3.05 3.67
N VAL A 81 6.26 -4.16 4.23
CA VAL A 81 6.87 -4.20 5.55
C VAL A 81 8.22 -4.89 5.43
N HIS A 82 9.25 -4.26 5.95
CA HIS A 82 10.60 -4.82 6.01
C HIS A 82 10.51 -6.25 6.57
N PRO A 83 11.13 -7.25 5.91
CA PRO A 83 10.97 -8.65 6.32
C PRO A 83 11.29 -8.94 7.79
N ALA A 84 12.25 -8.22 8.38
CA ALA A 84 12.64 -8.40 9.78
C ALA A 84 11.58 -7.92 10.77
N PHE A 85 10.58 -7.13 10.32
CA PHE A 85 9.57 -6.52 11.19
C PHE A 85 8.16 -7.05 10.93
N ARG A 86 8.02 -8.09 10.13
CA ARG A 86 6.72 -8.71 9.84
C ARG A 86 6.15 -9.42 11.07
N GLY A 87 4.82 -9.61 11.08
CA GLY A 87 4.13 -10.27 12.17
C GLY A 87 3.84 -9.39 13.38
N ARG A 88 3.97 -8.06 13.24
CA ARG A 88 3.73 -7.09 14.32
C ARG A 88 2.52 -6.20 14.09
N GLY A 89 1.71 -6.47 13.06
CA GLY A 89 0.53 -5.67 12.75
C GLY A 89 0.83 -4.38 11.99
N ILE A 90 2.05 -4.19 11.48
CA ILE A 90 2.45 -2.99 10.76
C ILE A 90 1.68 -2.84 9.45
N GLY A 91 1.55 -3.95 8.70
CA GLY A 91 0.79 -3.95 7.44
C GLY A 91 -0.66 -3.55 7.67
N ALA A 92 -1.29 -4.05 8.73
CA ALA A 92 -2.66 -3.69 9.07
C ALA A 92 -2.79 -2.22 9.44
N ALA A 93 -1.82 -1.66 10.17
CA ALA A 93 -1.82 -0.25 10.53
C ALA A 93 -1.61 0.65 9.30
N LEU A 94 -0.73 0.25 8.38
CA LEU A 94 -0.52 0.96 7.13
C LEU A 94 -1.77 0.93 6.25
N LEU A 95 -2.45 -0.21 6.18
CA LEU A 95 -3.71 -0.35 5.46
C LEU A 95 -4.78 0.57 6.04
N ALA A 96 -4.91 0.63 7.36
CA ALA A 96 -5.89 1.49 8.02
C ALA A 96 -5.63 2.96 7.69
N ARG A 97 -4.38 3.38 7.63
CA ARG A 97 -4.03 4.76 7.27
C ARG A 97 -4.30 5.05 5.80
N ALA A 98 -4.04 4.09 4.91
CA ALA A 98 -4.37 4.23 3.50
C ALA A 98 -5.88 4.41 3.32
N GLU A 99 -6.69 3.62 4.02
CA GLU A 99 -8.15 3.74 4.00
C GLU A 99 -8.60 5.09 4.54
N TRP A 100 -7.98 5.55 5.62
CA TRP A 100 -8.29 6.86 6.19
C TRP A 100 -8.05 7.98 5.18
N SER A 101 -6.90 7.98 4.51
CA SER A 101 -6.58 8.98 3.49
C SER A 101 -7.56 8.92 2.31
N ALA A 102 -7.92 7.72 1.86
CA ALA A 102 -8.89 7.54 0.78
C ALA A 102 -10.25 8.12 1.16
N ARG A 103 -10.75 7.82 2.37
CA ARG A 103 -12.02 8.38 2.86
C ARG A 103 -11.96 9.89 2.98
N ALA A 104 -10.87 10.43 3.51
CA ALA A 104 -10.69 11.88 3.66
C ALA A 104 -10.71 12.60 2.30
N ALA A 105 -10.27 11.91 1.24
CA ALA A 105 -10.30 12.44 -0.12
C ALA A 105 -11.67 12.26 -0.80
N GLY A 106 -12.62 11.60 -0.15
CA GLY A 106 -13.97 11.39 -0.67
C GLY A 106 -14.19 10.06 -1.37
N ALA A 107 -13.22 9.15 -1.38
CA ALA A 107 -13.40 7.85 -1.99
C ALA A 107 -14.39 7.00 -1.21
N ASN A 108 -15.30 6.32 -1.93
CA ASN A 108 -16.29 5.44 -1.33
C ASN A 108 -15.99 3.96 -1.53
N SER A 109 -14.95 3.64 -2.29
CA SER A 109 -14.48 2.26 -2.48
C SER A 109 -12.98 2.25 -2.62
N ILE A 110 -12.38 1.08 -2.36
CA ILE A 110 -10.94 0.90 -2.45
C ILE A 110 -10.65 -0.49 -3.01
N ALA A 111 -9.70 -0.58 -3.92
CA ALA A 111 -9.34 -1.81 -4.60
C ALA A 111 -7.82 -2.02 -4.57
N LEU A 112 -7.41 -3.25 -4.82
CA LEU A 112 -6.01 -3.62 -4.93
C LEU A 112 -5.84 -4.89 -5.75
N HIS A 113 -4.61 -5.11 -6.20
CA HIS A 113 -4.18 -6.38 -6.76
C HIS A 113 -3.11 -6.98 -5.84
N VAL A 114 -3.13 -8.30 -5.69
CA VAL A 114 -2.12 -9.01 -4.91
C VAL A 114 -1.73 -10.29 -5.64
N ASP A 115 -0.41 -10.57 -5.67
CA ASP A 115 0.11 -11.81 -6.24
C ASP A 115 -0.56 -13.02 -5.57
N VAL A 116 -1.04 -13.97 -6.39
CA VAL A 116 -1.73 -15.17 -5.89
C VAL A 116 -0.85 -15.99 -4.94
N GLU A 117 0.46 -15.81 -4.97
CA GLU A 117 1.39 -16.51 -4.09
C GLU A 117 1.76 -15.71 -2.84
N ASN A 118 1.30 -14.47 -2.72
CA ASN A 118 1.59 -13.64 -1.54
C ASN A 118 0.59 -13.94 -0.42
N THR A 119 0.78 -15.07 0.25
CA THR A 119 -0.12 -15.57 1.27
C THR A 119 -0.32 -14.58 2.42
N ALA A 120 0.76 -13.95 2.87
CA ALA A 120 0.69 -13.00 3.99
C ALA A 120 -0.19 -11.79 3.64
N ALA A 121 -0.05 -11.23 2.45
CA ALA A 121 -0.87 -10.10 2.02
C ALA A 121 -2.34 -10.51 1.83
N ILE A 122 -2.57 -11.69 1.24
CA ILE A 122 -3.92 -12.24 1.06
C ILE A 122 -4.61 -12.36 2.42
N GLN A 123 -3.94 -12.91 3.42
CA GLN A 123 -4.48 -13.03 4.76
C GLN A 123 -4.79 -11.67 5.37
N LEU A 124 -3.91 -10.69 5.17
CA LEU A 124 -4.14 -9.33 5.66
C LEU A 124 -5.43 -8.75 5.09
N TYR A 125 -5.58 -8.76 3.77
CA TYR A 125 -6.74 -8.15 3.13
C TYR A 125 -8.03 -8.88 3.48
N GLU A 126 -8.03 -10.21 3.47
CA GLU A 126 -9.22 -10.99 3.83
C GLU A 126 -9.62 -10.77 5.29
N SER A 127 -8.64 -10.68 6.20
CA SER A 127 -8.92 -10.41 7.62
C SER A 127 -9.47 -9.01 7.86
N ARG A 128 -9.27 -8.08 6.92
CA ARG A 128 -9.75 -6.70 7.03
C ARG A 128 -11.01 -6.44 6.22
N GLY A 129 -11.69 -7.49 5.80
CA GLY A 129 -13.01 -7.37 5.18
C GLY A 129 -12.98 -7.11 3.69
N TYR A 130 -11.90 -7.41 3.00
CA TYR A 130 -11.82 -7.28 1.54
C TYR A 130 -12.34 -8.56 0.89
N PRO A 131 -13.49 -8.52 0.21
CA PRO A 131 -13.92 -9.68 -0.57
C PRO A 131 -13.10 -9.78 -1.85
N ARG A 132 -12.77 -11.02 -2.22
CA ARG A 132 -12.09 -11.28 -3.48
C ARG A 132 -13.08 -11.11 -4.63
N GLN A 133 -12.73 -10.24 -5.59
CA GLN A 133 -13.59 -9.95 -6.75
C GLN A 133 -13.27 -10.82 -7.94
N GLY A 134 -12.03 -11.29 -8.06
CA GLY A 134 -11.64 -12.11 -9.18
C GLY A 134 -10.15 -12.38 -9.23
N ARG A 135 -9.73 -12.91 -10.37
CA ARG A 135 -8.34 -13.26 -10.64
C ARG A 135 -7.99 -12.73 -12.02
N GLN A 136 -6.87 -12.03 -12.13
CA GLN A 136 -6.37 -11.50 -13.39
C GLN A 136 -5.10 -12.26 -13.77
N GLU A 137 -5.19 -13.05 -14.86
CA GLU A 137 -4.04 -13.79 -15.36
C GLU A 137 -3.01 -12.85 -15.99
N HIS A 138 -1.75 -13.24 -15.96
CA HIS A 138 -0.65 -12.50 -16.58
C HIS A 138 -0.53 -11.06 -16.11
N TYR A 139 -0.93 -10.78 -14.86
CA TYR A 139 -0.87 -9.43 -14.31
C TYR A 139 0.58 -8.99 -14.05
N TYR A 140 1.38 -9.90 -13.46
CA TYR A 140 2.80 -9.67 -13.24
C TYR A 140 3.62 -10.32 -14.36
N ALA A 141 4.90 -9.95 -14.46
CA ALA A 141 5.81 -10.56 -15.40
C ALA A 141 5.85 -12.09 -15.22
N ARG A 142 6.18 -12.84 -16.28
CA ARG A 142 6.29 -14.31 -16.28
C ARG A 142 4.98 -15.03 -15.97
N HIS A 143 3.87 -14.47 -16.44
CA HIS A 143 2.55 -15.08 -16.34
C HIS A 143 2.05 -15.28 -14.91
N ARG A 144 2.54 -14.48 -13.97
CA ARG A 144 2.06 -14.53 -12.59
C ARG A 144 0.70 -13.84 -12.49
N ALA A 145 -0.29 -14.53 -11.93
CA ALA A 145 -1.63 -14.00 -11.75
C ALA A 145 -1.73 -13.14 -10.48
N ALA A 146 -2.72 -12.26 -10.45
CA ALA A 146 -3.09 -11.49 -9.27
C ALA A 146 -4.54 -11.73 -8.91
N TYR A 147 -4.84 -11.78 -7.62
CA TYR A 147 -6.22 -11.64 -7.14
C TYR A 147 -6.58 -10.17 -7.05
N VAL A 148 -7.85 -9.88 -7.34
CA VAL A 148 -8.41 -8.55 -7.22
C VAL A 148 -9.30 -8.51 -5.99
N TYR A 149 -9.05 -7.56 -5.10
CA TYR A 149 -9.85 -7.30 -3.91
C TYR A 149 -10.40 -5.89 -3.98
N ALA A 150 -11.64 -5.72 -3.55
CA ALA A 150 -12.24 -4.40 -3.47
C ALA A 150 -13.30 -4.39 -2.38
N LYS A 151 -13.45 -3.27 -1.70
CA LYS A 151 -14.53 -3.10 -0.72
C LYS A 151 -15.06 -1.68 -0.73
N LEU A 152 -16.27 -1.51 -0.21
CA LEU A 152 -16.83 -0.21 0.06
C LEU A 152 -16.19 0.36 1.33
N LEU A 153 -15.90 1.65 1.30
CA LEU A 153 -15.40 2.36 2.47
C LEU A 153 -16.60 2.92 3.23
N ALA A 154 -16.56 2.81 4.55
CA ALA A 154 -17.56 3.42 5.40
C ALA A 154 -17.51 4.94 5.24
N GLU A 155 -18.69 5.59 5.31
CA GLU A 155 -18.70 7.04 5.29
C GLU A 155 -17.95 7.60 6.50
N PRO A 156 -17.29 8.78 6.34
CA PRO A 156 -16.63 9.40 7.48
C PRO A 156 -17.67 9.68 8.58
N VAL A 157 -17.28 9.37 9.81
CA VAL A 157 -18.11 9.72 10.97
C VAL A 157 -17.98 11.22 11.16
N GLU A 158 -19.11 11.90 11.12
CA GLU A 158 -19.17 13.34 11.37
C GLU A 158 -18.93 13.67 12.86
#